data_8fb5f8d72dc8f03b17c792129d3e382e
#
_entry.id   8fb5f8d72dc8f03b17c792129d3e382e
#
_cell.length_a   1.000
_cell.length_b   1.000
_cell.length_c   1.000
_cell.angle_alpha   90.00
_cell.angle_beta   90.00
_cell.angle_gamma   90.00
#
_symmetry.space_group_name_H-M   'P 1'
#
loop_
_entity.id
_entity.type
_entity.pdbx_description
1 polymer ?
#
loop_
_entity_poly.entity_id
_entity_poly.type
_entity_poly.pdbx_seq_one_letter_code
_entity_poly.pdbx_strand_id
1 'polypeptide(L)'
;METGYVIAILSIALCVLICGVGSCLGLYKTSTTAAGVLGEDPKKFGKVMVLVLLPATQGIYGFIIGIIASSSLAQINTVGEGWAMFGALLPMIVSGIVSAVIQGKAAANCIKAVAKQESLSGKLIVYPGMIEFYAILGLIISIMLVPLVGFVA
;
A
#
# COMPACT_ATOMS: atom_id res chain seq x y z
N MET A 1 -22.19 -3.18 -22.17
CA MET A 1 -22.43 -2.57 -20.85
C MET A 1 -22.03 -3.50 -19.72
N GLU A 2 -22.63 -4.70 -19.59
CA GLU A 2 -22.33 -5.62 -18.46
C GLU A 2 -20.85 -6.03 -18.35
N THR A 3 -20.21 -6.42 -19.46
CA THR A 3 -18.82 -6.91 -19.44
C THR A 3 -17.84 -5.82 -18.99
N GLY A 4 -17.98 -4.58 -19.50
CA GLY A 4 -17.09 -3.47 -19.11
C GLY A 4 -17.24 -3.13 -17.61
N TYR A 5 -18.47 -3.11 -17.13
CA TYR A 5 -18.78 -2.89 -15.71
C TYR A 5 -18.16 -3.97 -14.81
N VAL A 6 -18.27 -5.25 -15.21
CA VAL A 6 -17.65 -6.36 -14.47
C VAL A 6 -16.13 -6.23 -14.41
N ILE A 7 -15.49 -5.87 -15.54
CA ILE A 7 -14.03 -5.64 -15.59
C ILE A 7 -13.64 -4.50 -14.64
N ALA A 8 -14.38 -3.40 -14.63
CA ALA A 8 -14.10 -2.28 -13.72
C ALA A 8 -14.21 -2.69 -12.25
N ILE A 9 -15.28 -3.42 -11.86
CA ILE A 9 -15.44 -3.93 -10.49
C ILE A 9 -14.26 -4.85 -10.12
N LEU A 10 -13.90 -5.78 -10.99
CA LEU A 10 -12.77 -6.68 -10.74
C LEU A 10 -11.46 -5.91 -10.58
N SER A 11 -11.25 -4.86 -11.37
CA SER A 11 -10.06 -4.01 -11.29
C SER A 11 -9.96 -3.31 -9.94
N ILE A 12 -11.07 -2.76 -9.44
CA ILE A 12 -11.15 -2.12 -8.12
C ILE A 12 -10.88 -3.15 -7.02
N ALA A 13 -11.54 -4.31 -7.09
CA ALA A 13 -11.35 -5.37 -6.11
C ALA A 13 -9.90 -5.86 -6.07
N LEU A 14 -9.28 -6.09 -7.23
CA LEU A 14 -7.87 -6.48 -7.33
C LEU A 14 -6.94 -5.42 -6.76
N CYS A 15 -7.20 -4.14 -6.98
CA CYS A 15 -6.39 -3.07 -6.41
C CYS A 15 -6.39 -3.13 -4.88
N VAL A 16 -7.55 -3.21 -4.26
CA VAL A 16 -7.69 -3.29 -2.81
C VAL A 16 -7.03 -4.54 -2.25
N LEU A 17 -7.29 -5.70 -2.87
CA LEU A 17 -6.77 -6.98 -2.42
C LEU A 17 -5.23 -7.05 -2.53
N ILE A 18 -4.67 -6.65 -3.66
CA ILE A 18 -3.22 -6.76 -3.90
C ILE A 18 -2.45 -5.80 -2.97
N CYS A 19 -2.93 -4.57 -2.80
CA CYS A 19 -2.34 -3.63 -1.83
C CYS A 19 -2.46 -4.16 -0.40
N GLY A 20 -3.62 -4.73 -0.03
CA GLY A 20 -3.85 -5.35 1.27
C GLY A 20 -2.91 -6.53 1.54
N VAL A 21 -2.74 -7.43 0.56
CA VAL A 21 -1.78 -8.55 0.64
C VAL A 21 -0.35 -8.02 0.83
N GLY A 22 0.06 -7.00 0.08
CA GLY A 22 1.37 -6.37 0.24
C GLY A 22 1.59 -5.87 1.67
N SER A 23 0.61 -5.14 2.20
CA SER A 23 0.64 -4.63 3.58
C SER A 23 0.70 -5.76 4.62
N CYS A 24 -0.10 -6.81 4.47
CA CYS A 24 -0.06 -7.97 5.36
C CYS A 24 1.32 -8.63 5.39
N LEU A 25 1.96 -8.81 4.23
CA LEU A 25 3.31 -9.39 4.14
C LEU A 25 4.36 -8.49 4.78
N GLY A 26 4.26 -7.17 4.58
CA GLY A 26 5.14 -6.20 5.22
C GLY A 26 4.97 -6.17 6.74
N LEU A 27 3.73 -6.09 7.22
CA LEU A 27 3.37 -6.13 8.64
C LEU A 27 3.78 -7.43 9.31
N TYR A 28 3.60 -8.57 8.66
CA TYR A 28 4.06 -9.85 9.18
C TYR A 28 5.56 -9.81 9.51
N LYS A 29 6.36 -9.26 8.58
CA LYS A 29 7.81 -9.18 8.76
C LYS A 29 8.21 -8.25 9.90
N THR A 30 7.58 -7.08 10.02
CA THR A 30 7.88 -6.13 11.09
C THR A 30 7.38 -6.61 12.44
N SER A 31 6.16 -7.15 12.50
CA SER A 31 5.54 -7.62 13.75
C SER A 31 6.30 -8.79 14.36
N THR A 32 6.70 -9.79 13.55
CA THR A 32 7.48 -10.92 14.03
C THR A 32 8.84 -10.49 14.55
N THR A 33 9.49 -9.52 13.89
CA THR A 33 10.77 -8.97 14.35
C THR A 33 10.60 -8.18 15.66
N ALA A 34 9.54 -7.36 15.75
CA ALA A 34 9.25 -6.58 16.96
C ALA A 34 8.88 -7.48 18.14
N ALA A 35 8.14 -8.56 17.90
CA ALA A 35 7.77 -9.51 18.96
C ALA A 35 9.02 -10.13 19.62
N GLY A 36 10.05 -10.47 18.84
CA GLY A 36 11.32 -10.94 19.39
C GLY A 36 12.01 -9.88 20.26
N VAL A 37 12.06 -8.63 19.78
CA VAL A 37 12.67 -7.52 20.54
C VAL A 37 11.92 -7.21 21.82
N LEU A 38 10.59 -7.22 21.79
CA LEU A 38 9.75 -6.94 22.94
C LEU A 38 9.71 -8.09 23.95
N GLY A 39 9.96 -9.33 23.51
CA GLY A 39 10.14 -10.48 24.38
C GLY A 39 11.40 -10.36 25.25
N GLU A 40 12.45 -9.71 24.74
CA GLU A 40 13.67 -9.42 25.50
C GLU A 40 13.53 -8.17 26.38
N ASP A 41 12.93 -7.09 25.84
CA ASP A 41 12.76 -5.82 26.54
C ASP A 41 11.46 -5.11 26.16
N PRO A 42 10.38 -5.29 26.96
CA PRO A 42 9.08 -4.66 26.72
C PRO A 42 9.09 -3.13 26.70
N LYS A 43 10.09 -2.48 27.32
CA LYS A 43 10.20 -1.01 27.38
C LYS A 43 10.46 -0.38 26.00
N LYS A 44 10.91 -1.18 25.04
CA LYS A 44 11.15 -0.74 23.66
C LYS A 44 9.89 -0.60 22.81
N PHE A 45 8.70 -0.94 23.32
CA PHE A 45 7.44 -0.91 22.58
C PHE A 45 7.23 0.40 21.80
N GLY A 46 7.23 1.54 22.50
CA GLY A 46 7.02 2.84 21.85
C GLY A 46 8.08 3.21 20.81
N LYS A 47 9.30 2.65 20.94
CA LYS A 47 10.42 2.94 20.05
C LYS A 47 10.38 2.17 18.72
N VAL A 48 9.75 1.01 18.72
CA VAL A 48 9.67 0.15 17.53
C VAL A 48 8.31 0.24 16.81
N MET A 49 7.23 0.66 17.49
CA MET A 49 5.87 0.61 16.96
C MET A 49 5.67 1.40 15.67
N VAL A 50 6.28 2.58 15.54
CA VAL A 50 6.20 3.35 14.29
C VAL A 50 6.76 2.55 13.12
N LEU A 51 7.92 1.91 13.31
CA LEU A 51 8.54 1.07 12.29
C LEU A 51 7.70 -0.18 11.96
N VAL A 52 6.98 -0.71 12.96
CA VAL A 52 6.08 -1.86 12.76
C VAL A 52 4.92 -1.50 11.85
N LEU A 53 4.32 -0.33 12.06
CA LEU A 53 3.06 0.06 11.39
C LEU A 53 3.24 0.62 9.98
N LEU A 54 4.43 1.09 9.61
CA LEU A 54 4.68 1.70 8.29
C LEU A 54 4.14 0.86 7.11
N PRO A 55 4.35 -0.45 7.02
CA PRO A 55 3.87 -1.22 5.87
C PRO A 55 2.33 -1.38 5.78
N ALA A 56 1.56 -0.84 6.73
CA ALA A 56 0.10 -0.84 6.68
C ALA A 56 -0.47 0.19 5.70
N THR A 57 0.28 1.26 5.43
CA THR A 57 -0.21 2.43 4.68
C THR A 57 -0.61 2.10 3.26
N GLN A 58 0.10 1.20 2.56
CA GLN A 58 -0.20 0.83 1.18
C GLN A 58 -1.55 0.11 1.04
N GLY A 59 -1.95 -0.69 2.02
CA GLY A 59 -3.29 -1.27 2.08
C GLY A 59 -4.38 -0.21 2.21
N ILE A 60 -4.13 0.82 3.03
CA ILE A 60 -5.03 1.97 3.18
C ILE A 60 -5.09 2.76 1.87
N TYR A 61 -3.98 2.98 1.18
CA TYR A 61 -3.95 3.67 -0.11
C TYR A 61 -4.74 2.91 -1.18
N GLY A 62 -4.58 1.60 -1.26
CA GLY A 62 -5.37 0.75 -2.15
C GLY A 62 -6.87 0.83 -1.85
N PHE A 63 -7.26 0.88 -0.57
CA PHE A 63 -8.64 1.05 -0.15
C PHE A 63 -9.20 2.44 -0.52
N ILE A 64 -8.45 3.50 -0.29
CA ILE A 64 -8.85 4.88 -0.63
C ILE A 64 -9.10 5.01 -2.13
N ILE A 65 -8.16 4.57 -2.97
CA ILE A 65 -8.35 4.65 -4.43
C ILE A 65 -9.49 3.73 -4.90
N GLY A 66 -9.71 2.61 -4.22
CA GLY A 66 -10.86 1.74 -4.48
C GLY A 66 -12.20 2.44 -4.26
N ILE A 67 -12.33 3.23 -3.18
CA ILE A 67 -13.52 4.06 -2.92
C ILE A 67 -13.67 5.13 -4.01
N ILE A 68 -12.61 5.84 -4.35
CA ILE A 68 -12.63 6.88 -5.39
C ILE A 68 -13.04 6.26 -6.73
N ALA A 69 -12.46 5.14 -7.11
CA ALA A 69 -12.77 4.45 -8.36
C ALA A 69 -14.21 3.92 -8.42
N SER A 70 -14.78 3.52 -7.28
CA SER A 70 -16.15 3.05 -7.21
C SER A 70 -17.18 4.14 -7.58
N SER A 71 -16.87 5.42 -7.33
CA SER A 71 -17.73 6.54 -7.72
C SER A 71 -17.80 6.75 -9.25
N SER A 72 -16.81 6.24 -9.99
CA SER A 72 -16.76 6.33 -11.45
C SER A 72 -17.44 5.14 -12.17
N LEU A 73 -17.92 4.13 -11.42
CA LEU A 73 -18.55 2.94 -12.01
C LEU A 73 -19.79 3.26 -12.84
N ALA A 74 -20.56 4.29 -12.47
CA ALA A 74 -21.74 4.71 -13.22
C ALA A 74 -21.44 5.24 -14.63
N GLN A 75 -20.18 5.57 -14.90
CA GLN A 75 -19.70 6.09 -16.19
C GLN A 75 -19.22 4.97 -17.13
N ILE A 76 -19.14 3.72 -16.65
CA ILE A 76 -18.65 2.58 -17.43
C ILE A 76 -19.74 2.01 -18.30
N ASN A 77 -19.65 2.25 -19.61
CA ASN A 77 -20.61 1.80 -20.62
C ASN A 77 -20.02 0.80 -21.62
N THR A 78 -18.71 0.84 -21.83
CA THR A 78 -17.99 0.04 -22.80
C THR A 78 -16.95 -0.89 -22.17
N VAL A 79 -16.55 -1.92 -22.89
CA VAL A 79 -15.47 -2.83 -22.49
C VAL A 79 -14.12 -2.06 -22.42
N GLY A 80 -13.93 -1.08 -23.32
CA GLY A 80 -12.74 -0.23 -23.34
C GLY A 80 -12.59 0.56 -22.03
N GLU A 81 -13.67 1.18 -21.55
CA GLU A 81 -13.69 1.90 -20.27
C GLU A 81 -13.41 0.96 -19.06
N GLY A 82 -13.91 -0.28 -19.11
CA GLY A 82 -13.57 -1.28 -18.09
C GLY A 82 -12.05 -1.56 -18.02
N TRP A 83 -11.40 -1.73 -19.16
CA TRP A 83 -9.94 -1.90 -19.24
C TRP A 83 -9.18 -0.61 -18.92
N ALA A 84 -9.72 0.55 -19.25
CA ALA A 84 -9.15 1.83 -18.86
C ALA A 84 -9.14 1.98 -17.32
N MET A 85 -10.19 1.53 -16.63
CA MET A 85 -10.21 1.47 -15.16
C MET A 85 -9.07 0.60 -14.61
N PHE A 86 -8.84 -0.57 -15.20
CA PHE A 86 -7.69 -1.42 -14.82
C PHE A 86 -6.36 -0.69 -15.01
N GLY A 87 -6.18 -0.05 -16.17
CA GLY A 87 -4.99 0.76 -16.47
C GLY A 87 -4.78 1.90 -15.47
N ALA A 88 -5.86 2.59 -15.08
CA ALA A 88 -5.82 3.69 -14.11
C ALA A 88 -5.41 3.23 -12.71
N LEU A 89 -5.73 2.00 -12.33
CA LEU A 89 -5.40 1.44 -11.01
C LEU A 89 -4.04 0.73 -10.98
N LEU A 90 -3.44 0.39 -12.13
CA LEU A 90 -2.15 -0.30 -12.20
C LEU A 90 -1.02 0.39 -11.43
N PRO A 91 -0.85 1.72 -11.50
CA PRO A 91 0.22 2.39 -10.75
C PRO A 91 0.13 2.11 -9.25
N MET A 92 -1.08 2.17 -8.67
CA MET A 92 -1.26 1.86 -7.25
C MET A 92 -1.10 0.37 -6.96
N ILE A 93 -1.63 -0.52 -7.80
CA ILE A 93 -1.50 -1.96 -7.63
C ILE A 93 -0.02 -2.36 -7.53
N VAL A 94 0.78 -1.95 -8.50
CA VAL A 94 2.20 -2.35 -8.58
C VAL A 94 3.02 -1.67 -7.49
N SER A 95 2.91 -0.35 -7.35
CA SER A 95 3.68 0.38 -6.35
C SER A 95 3.29 -0.02 -4.93
N GLY A 96 2.01 -0.26 -4.67
CA GLY A 96 1.49 -0.63 -3.36
C GLY A 96 2.07 -1.96 -2.87
N ILE A 97 1.93 -3.03 -3.63
CA ILE A 97 2.44 -4.34 -3.19
C ILE A 97 3.97 -4.36 -3.08
N VAL A 98 4.68 -3.81 -4.07
CA VAL A 98 6.13 -3.84 -4.09
C VAL A 98 6.71 -3.01 -2.94
N SER A 99 6.22 -1.78 -2.77
CA SER A 99 6.72 -0.91 -1.69
C SER A 99 6.42 -1.48 -0.31
N ALA A 100 5.21 -2.01 -0.06
CA ALA A 100 4.84 -2.59 1.23
C ALA A 100 5.77 -3.74 1.65
N VAL A 101 6.04 -4.67 0.73
CA VAL A 101 6.91 -5.82 1.00
C VAL A 101 8.36 -5.39 1.26
N ILE A 102 8.88 -4.46 0.44
CA ILE A 102 10.26 -3.98 0.58
C ILE A 102 10.39 -3.11 1.83
N GLN A 103 9.42 -2.23 2.10
CA GLN A 103 9.36 -1.41 3.29
C GLN A 103 9.33 -2.26 4.56
N GLY A 104 8.55 -3.34 4.58
CA GLY A 104 8.50 -4.27 5.70
C GLY A 104 9.85 -4.92 6.00
N LYS A 105 10.61 -5.28 4.96
CA LYS A 105 11.97 -5.82 5.11
C LYS A 105 12.94 -4.75 5.66
N ALA A 106 12.89 -3.53 5.13
CA ALA A 106 13.72 -2.42 5.58
C ALA A 106 13.40 -2.06 7.04
N ALA A 107 12.13 -1.91 7.38
CA ALA A 107 11.67 -1.59 8.72
C ALA A 107 12.04 -2.68 9.74
N ALA A 108 11.94 -3.97 9.38
CA ALA A 108 12.37 -5.07 10.24
C ALA A 108 13.87 -4.99 10.60
N ASN A 109 14.71 -4.59 9.64
CA ASN A 109 16.14 -4.37 9.92
C ASN A 109 16.37 -3.13 10.81
N CYS A 110 15.59 -2.08 10.62
CA CYS A 110 15.62 -0.90 11.50
C CYS A 110 15.21 -1.26 12.93
N ILE A 111 14.18 -2.10 13.12
CA ILE A 111 13.75 -2.60 14.43
C ILE A 111 14.90 -3.33 15.15
N LYS A 112 15.64 -4.18 14.43
CA LYS A 112 16.83 -4.87 15.01
C LYS A 112 17.93 -3.90 15.41
N ALA A 113 18.12 -2.82 14.66
CA ALA A 113 19.12 -1.80 15.01
C ALA A 113 18.67 -0.98 16.24
N VAL A 114 17.37 -0.62 16.32
CA VAL A 114 16.78 0.03 17.50
C VAL A 114 16.88 -0.85 18.76
N ALA A 115 16.75 -2.18 18.59
CA ALA A 115 16.94 -3.12 19.68
C ALA A 115 18.32 -3.03 20.33
N LYS A 116 19.35 -2.78 19.51
CA LYS A 116 20.74 -2.61 19.98
C LYS A 116 21.01 -1.20 20.48
N GLN A 117 20.44 -0.18 19.84
CA GLN A 117 20.69 1.23 20.15
C GLN A 117 19.39 2.05 20.00
N GLU A 118 18.72 2.29 21.10
CA GLU A 118 17.41 2.95 21.15
C GLU A 118 17.40 4.39 20.62
N SER A 119 18.51 5.10 20.73
CA SER A 119 18.69 6.47 20.21
C SER A 119 18.53 6.58 18.68
N LEU A 120 18.53 5.45 17.98
CA LEU A 120 18.36 5.38 16.52
C LEU A 120 16.88 5.36 16.10
N SER A 121 15.92 5.16 16.99
CA SER A 121 14.51 4.93 16.64
C SER A 121 13.94 6.02 15.71
N GLY A 122 14.11 7.30 16.03
CA GLY A 122 13.63 8.41 15.18
C GLY A 122 14.41 8.57 13.87
N LYS A 123 15.71 8.26 13.88
CA LYS A 123 16.59 8.42 12.69
C LYS A 123 16.31 7.36 11.62
N LEU A 124 16.04 6.13 12.07
CA LEU A 124 15.87 4.99 11.16
C LEU A 124 14.50 4.96 10.46
N ILE A 125 13.52 5.74 10.89
CA ILE A 125 12.22 5.88 10.22
C ILE A 125 12.38 6.39 8.79
N VAL A 126 13.40 7.18 8.52
CA VAL A 126 13.66 7.76 7.19
C VAL A 126 13.84 6.68 6.12
N TYR A 127 14.52 5.57 6.43
CA TYR A 127 14.78 4.53 5.43
C TYR A 127 13.51 3.86 4.89
N PRO A 128 12.63 3.28 5.72
CA PRO A 128 11.37 2.75 5.21
C PRO A 128 10.43 3.87 4.72
N GLY A 129 10.48 5.07 5.30
CA GLY A 129 9.71 6.23 4.83
C GLY A 129 10.03 6.61 3.38
N MET A 130 11.29 6.56 2.96
CA MET A 130 11.67 6.82 1.56
C MET A 130 11.09 5.79 0.59
N ILE A 131 10.88 4.55 1.02
CA ILE A 131 10.26 3.52 0.18
C ILE A 131 8.76 3.82 0.00
N GLU A 132 8.10 4.38 1.02
CA GLU A 132 6.70 4.76 0.98
C GLU A 132 6.38 5.81 -0.08
N PHE A 133 7.31 6.73 -0.39
CA PHE A 133 7.12 7.73 -1.44
C PHE A 133 6.68 7.13 -2.77
N TYR A 134 7.19 5.96 -3.13
CA TYR A 134 6.81 5.31 -4.40
C TYR A 134 5.37 4.81 -4.39
N ALA A 135 4.84 4.40 -3.24
CA ALA A 135 3.41 4.08 -3.11
C ALA A 135 2.54 5.33 -3.23
N ILE A 136 2.98 6.43 -2.61
CA ILE A 136 2.28 7.73 -2.71
C ILE A 136 2.25 8.22 -4.16
N LEU A 137 3.35 8.11 -4.91
CA LEU A 137 3.37 8.46 -6.33
C LEU A 137 2.39 7.60 -7.14
N GLY A 138 2.34 6.29 -6.88
CA GLY A 138 1.37 5.40 -7.50
C GLY A 138 -0.08 5.77 -7.17
N LEU A 139 -0.36 6.13 -5.92
CA LEU A 139 -1.67 6.60 -5.48
C LEU A 139 -2.08 7.88 -6.21
N ILE A 140 -1.20 8.88 -6.25
CA ILE A 140 -1.47 10.18 -6.90
C ILE A 140 -1.81 9.98 -8.38
N ILE A 141 -1.02 9.20 -9.11
CA ILE A 141 -1.28 8.93 -10.52
C ILE A 141 -2.60 8.19 -10.70
N SER A 142 -2.90 7.19 -9.88
CA SER A 142 -4.19 6.49 -9.95
C SER A 142 -5.37 7.44 -9.67
N ILE A 143 -5.27 8.34 -8.70
CA ILE A 143 -6.29 9.37 -8.43
C ILE A 143 -6.51 10.27 -9.66
N MET A 144 -5.44 10.63 -10.37
CA MET A 144 -5.54 11.47 -11.56
C MET A 144 -6.14 10.74 -12.76
N LEU A 145 -5.88 9.44 -12.91
CA LEU A 145 -6.33 8.66 -14.07
C LEU A 145 -7.77 8.17 -13.95
N VAL A 146 -8.23 7.81 -12.73
CA VAL A 146 -9.57 7.27 -12.52
C VAL A 146 -10.69 8.15 -13.08
N PRO A 147 -10.73 9.49 -12.87
CA PRO A 147 -11.78 10.33 -13.43
C PRO A 147 -11.77 10.41 -14.97
N LEU A 148 -10.64 10.06 -15.62
CA LEU A 148 -10.50 10.13 -17.07
C LEU A 148 -11.06 8.90 -17.78
N VAL A 149 -11.40 7.85 -17.05
CA VAL A 149 -11.84 6.56 -17.62
C VAL A 149 -13.11 6.70 -18.47
N GLY A 150 -14.06 7.56 -18.08
CA GLY A 150 -15.30 7.80 -18.84
C GLY A 150 -15.13 8.61 -20.14
N PHE A 151 -13.91 9.06 -20.46
CA PHE A 151 -13.59 9.79 -21.72
C PHE A 151 -12.91 8.90 -22.77
N VAL A 152 -12.75 7.62 -22.49
CA VAL A 152 -12.17 6.65 -23.43
C VAL A 152 -13.28 6.19 -24.36
N ALA A 153 -13.34 6.74 -25.59
CA ALA A 153 -14.29 6.37 -26.61
C ALA A 153 -13.90 5.04 -27.29
#